data_ac021723342b19f86e8d89d99f590f7a
#
_entry.id   ac021723342b19f86e8d89d99f590f7a
#
_cell.length_a   1.000
_cell.length_b   1.000
_cell.length_c   1.000
_cell.angle_alpha   90.00
_cell.angle_beta   90.00
_cell.angle_gamma   90.00
#
_symmetry.space_group_name_H-M   'P 1'
#
loop_
_entity.id
_entity.type
_entity.pdbx_description
1 polymer ?
#
loop_
_entity_poly.entity_id
_entity_poly.type
_entity_poly.pdbx_seq_one_letter_code
_entity_poly.pdbx_strand_id
1 'polypeptide(L)'
;MNGTQELKVAVAQFTVRREPEWNLDIIDGYAWQAADAGARLLVLPEGLIARDGDDDMFAAAHAQPLDGPFVTGLRRISEARHITLMGTVHAVPGAADAVPDKPASCATDSRVSNVFVVIRDGALIATYRKLHLYDAFAARESDTVRPGIELPPIVEIDGWHVAS
;
A
#
# COMPACT_ATOMS: atom_id res chain seq x y z
N MET A 1 31.08 -8.77 -21.31
CA MET A 1 29.70 -8.87 -21.83
C MET A 1 28.82 -8.24 -20.77
N ASN A 2 28.33 -7.02 -21.00
CA ASN A 2 27.36 -6.39 -20.11
C ASN A 2 26.03 -7.10 -20.32
N GLY A 3 25.71 -8.08 -19.48
CA GLY A 3 24.38 -8.63 -19.42
C GLY A 3 23.41 -7.50 -19.09
N THR A 4 22.38 -7.31 -19.88
CA THR A 4 21.29 -6.39 -19.60
C THR A 4 20.69 -6.87 -18.28
N GLN A 5 20.80 -6.08 -17.22
CA GLN A 5 20.17 -6.39 -15.94
C GLN A 5 18.66 -6.22 -16.15
N GLU A 6 17.89 -7.28 -15.97
CA GLU A 6 16.44 -7.25 -16.13
C GLU A 6 15.78 -7.32 -14.75
N LEU A 7 14.79 -6.45 -14.50
CA LEU A 7 13.91 -6.54 -13.35
C LEU A 7 12.60 -7.24 -13.77
N LYS A 8 12.38 -8.44 -13.29
CA LYS A 8 11.12 -9.15 -13.53
C LYS A 8 10.07 -8.67 -12.52
N VAL A 9 9.00 -8.10 -13.04
CA VAL A 9 7.87 -7.56 -12.27
C VAL A 9 6.64 -8.42 -12.52
N ALA A 10 5.93 -8.77 -11.47
CA ALA A 10 4.61 -9.37 -11.52
C ALA A 10 3.55 -8.32 -11.14
N VAL A 11 2.38 -8.40 -11.76
CA VAL A 11 1.22 -7.57 -11.42
C VAL A 11 0.08 -8.51 -11.07
N ALA A 12 -0.47 -8.37 -9.86
CA ALA A 12 -1.66 -9.09 -9.44
C ALA A 12 -2.89 -8.22 -9.60
N GLN A 13 -3.94 -8.77 -10.16
CA GLN A 13 -5.25 -8.15 -10.24
C GLN A 13 -6.31 -9.10 -9.67
N PHE A 14 -6.94 -8.71 -8.58
CA PHE A 14 -7.98 -9.48 -7.91
C PHE A 14 -8.98 -8.54 -7.24
N THR A 15 -10.16 -9.07 -6.94
CA THR A 15 -11.15 -8.33 -6.15
C THR A 15 -10.76 -8.37 -4.69
N VAL A 16 -10.43 -7.20 -4.12
CA VAL A 16 -10.22 -7.06 -2.67
C VAL A 16 -11.55 -7.32 -1.97
N ARG A 17 -11.51 -8.18 -0.95
CA ARG A 17 -12.68 -8.62 -0.18
C ARG A 17 -12.88 -7.80 1.08
N ARG A 18 -13.99 -8.01 1.76
CA ARG A 18 -14.33 -7.34 3.02
C ARG A 18 -13.45 -7.78 4.18
N GLU A 19 -12.98 -9.02 4.16
CA GLU A 19 -12.23 -9.65 5.25
C GLU A 19 -10.72 -9.51 5.00
N PRO A 20 -9.97 -8.79 5.86
CA PRO A 20 -8.55 -8.54 5.68
C PRO A 20 -7.70 -9.82 5.60
N GLU A 21 -8.06 -10.85 6.39
CA GLU A 21 -7.32 -12.11 6.44
C GLU A 21 -7.38 -12.83 5.09
N TRP A 22 -8.53 -12.84 4.43
CA TRP A 22 -8.69 -13.43 3.10
C TRP A 22 -7.86 -12.69 2.04
N ASN A 23 -7.75 -11.38 2.18
CA ASN A 23 -6.91 -10.59 1.28
C ASN A 23 -5.42 -10.94 1.47
N LEU A 24 -4.97 -11.16 2.71
CA LEU A 24 -3.60 -11.62 2.98
C LEU A 24 -3.34 -13.00 2.38
N ASP A 25 -4.28 -13.93 2.49
CA ASP A 25 -4.15 -15.28 1.90
C ASP A 25 -4.06 -15.22 0.36
N ILE A 26 -4.89 -14.37 -0.26
CA ILE A 26 -4.84 -14.13 -1.71
C ILE A 26 -3.48 -13.55 -2.12
N ILE A 27 -3.00 -12.54 -1.38
CA ILE A 27 -1.71 -11.88 -1.63
C ILE A 27 -0.56 -12.87 -1.47
N ASP A 28 -0.58 -13.72 -0.43
CA ASP A 28 0.45 -14.74 -0.23
C ASP A 28 0.50 -15.74 -1.41
N GLY A 29 -0.66 -16.15 -1.92
CA GLY A 29 -0.77 -17.00 -3.10
C GLY A 29 -0.15 -16.36 -4.35
N TYR A 30 -0.42 -15.09 -4.61
CA TYR A 30 0.20 -14.35 -5.73
C TYR A 30 1.69 -14.11 -5.51
N ALA A 31 2.11 -13.81 -4.28
CA ALA A 31 3.52 -13.63 -3.95
C ALA A 31 4.33 -14.91 -4.16
N TRP A 32 3.77 -16.05 -3.78
CA TRP A 32 4.36 -17.35 -4.06
C TRP A 32 4.52 -17.60 -5.56
N GLN A 33 3.45 -17.40 -6.35
CA GLN A 33 3.49 -17.59 -7.82
C GLN A 33 4.50 -16.65 -8.50
N ALA A 34 4.51 -15.39 -8.08
CA ALA A 34 5.43 -14.38 -8.63
C ALA A 34 6.90 -14.74 -8.32
N ALA A 35 7.19 -15.15 -7.08
CA ALA A 35 8.52 -15.56 -6.66
C ALA A 35 8.97 -16.83 -7.39
N ASP A 36 8.11 -17.84 -7.53
CA ASP A 36 8.37 -19.07 -8.27
C ASP A 36 8.66 -18.79 -9.75
N ALA A 37 7.97 -17.80 -10.33
CA ALA A 37 8.26 -17.31 -11.68
C ALA A 37 9.53 -16.45 -11.76
N GLY A 38 10.24 -16.20 -10.66
CA GLY A 38 11.47 -15.40 -10.60
C GLY A 38 11.23 -13.89 -10.62
N ALA A 39 10.04 -13.39 -10.29
CA ALA A 39 9.80 -11.97 -10.12
C ALA A 39 10.44 -11.47 -8.81
N ARG A 40 10.92 -10.22 -8.85
CA ARG A 40 11.53 -9.54 -7.69
C ARG A 40 10.59 -8.52 -7.07
N LEU A 41 9.56 -8.13 -7.80
CA LEU A 41 8.56 -7.16 -7.42
C LEU A 41 7.17 -7.69 -7.78
N LEU A 42 6.24 -7.62 -6.82
CA LEU A 42 4.81 -7.85 -7.03
C LEU A 42 4.06 -6.55 -6.76
N VAL A 43 3.38 -6.06 -7.80
CA VAL A 43 2.48 -4.90 -7.73
C VAL A 43 1.06 -5.39 -7.47
N LEU A 44 0.44 -4.86 -6.44
CA LEU A 44 -0.87 -5.23 -5.93
C LEU A 44 -1.91 -4.14 -6.23
N PRO A 45 -3.21 -4.45 -6.20
CA PRO A 45 -4.26 -3.46 -6.43
C PRO A 45 -4.39 -2.43 -5.30
N GLU A 46 -5.32 -1.49 -5.47
CA GLU A 46 -5.61 -0.44 -4.50
C GLU A 46 -6.51 -0.94 -3.35
N GLY A 47 -6.27 -0.41 -2.13
CA GLY A 47 -7.16 -0.57 -0.99
C GLY A 47 -7.17 -1.97 -0.39
N LEU A 48 -5.99 -2.56 -0.21
CA LEU A 48 -5.77 -3.98 0.09
C LEU A 48 -6.40 -4.49 1.38
N ILE A 49 -6.65 -3.63 2.40
CA ILE A 49 -7.12 -4.10 3.71
C ILE A 49 -8.52 -4.68 3.60
N ALA A 50 -9.47 -3.89 3.08
CA ALA A 50 -10.84 -4.32 2.92
C ALA A 50 -11.58 -3.42 1.90
N ARG A 51 -12.43 -3.98 1.08
CA ARG A 51 -13.32 -3.25 0.17
C ARG A 51 -14.69 -3.89 0.10
N ASP A 52 -15.69 -3.04 -0.13
CA ASP A 52 -17.05 -3.44 -0.49
C ASP A 52 -17.43 -2.67 -1.76
N GLY A 53 -17.88 -3.37 -2.79
CA GLY A 53 -18.25 -2.74 -4.06
C GLY A 53 -19.48 -1.86 -3.97
N ASP A 54 -20.32 -2.06 -2.94
CA ASP A 54 -21.57 -1.33 -2.72
C ASP A 54 -21.44 -0.23 -1.65
N ASP A 55 -20.28 -0.11 -0.99
CA ASP A 55 -20.04 0.87 0.08
C ASP A 55 -18.67 1.54 -0.08
N ASP A 56 -18.65 2.73 -0.64
CA ASP A 56 -17.45 3.54 -0.85
C ASP A 56 -16.75 3.95 0.46
N MET A 57 -17.48 3.94 1.60
CA MET A 57 -16.96 4.27 2.92
C MET A 57 -16.28 3.09 3.60
N PHE A 58 -16.52 1.86 3.11
CA PHE A 58 -16.09 0.63 3.77
C PHE A 58 -14.57 0.57 3.98
N ALA A 59 -13.80 0.93 2.96
CA ALA A 59 -12.33 0.90 3.03
C ALA A 59 -11.77 1.86 4.10
N ALA A 60 -12.34 3.05 4.21
CA ALA A 60 -11.96 4.03 5.22
C ALA A 60 -12.34 3.58 6.65
N ALA A 61 -13.53 2.96 6.79
CA ALA A 61 -13.99 2.43 8.08
C ALA A 61 -13.13 1.26 8.60
N HIS A 62 -12.42 0.56 7.71
CA HIS A 62 -11.54 -0.56 8.04
C HIS A 62 -10.05 -0.20 8.00
N ALA A 63 -9.73 1.09 7.96
CA ALA A 63 -8.35 1.56 8.00
C ALA A 63 -7.61 1.10 9.27
N GLN A 64 -6.32 0.78 9.12
CA GLN A 64 -5.47 0.31 10.22
C GLN A 64 -4.20 1.16 10.32
N PRO A 65 -3.51 1.18 11.48
CA PRO A 65 -2.18 1.76 11.56
C PRO A 65 -1.19 1.05 10.63
N LEU A 66 -0.16 1.74 10.16
CA LEU A 66 0.89 1.14 9.31
C LEU A 66 1.74 0.08 10.05
N ASP A 67 1.70 0.05 11.35
CA ASP A 67 2.25 -1.02 12.20
C ASP A 67 1.19 -2.03 12.65
N GLY A 68 -0.02 -1.93 12.10
CA GLY A 68 -1.16 -2.78 12.40
C GLY A 68 -1.05 -4.20 11.81
N PRO A 69 -2.04 -5.05 12.10
CA PRO A 69 -2.00 -6.47 11.75
C PRO A 69 -1.90 -6.72 10.25
N PHE A 70 -2.55 -5.91 9.41
CA PHE A 70 -2.52 -6.13 7.96
C PHE A 70 -1.14 -5.88 7.35
N VAL A 71 -0.52 -4.73 7.63
CA VAL A 71 0.84 -4.41 7.15
C VAL A 71 1.86 -5.38 7.75
N THR A 72 1.66 -5.81 8.99
CA THR A 72 2.47 -6.88 9.60
C THR A 72 2.34 -8.19 8.83
N GLY A 73 1.14 -8.54 8.36
CA GLY A 73 0.90 -9.68 7.48
C GLY A 73 1.66 -9.56 6.15
N LEU A 74 1.57 -8.40 5.49
CA LEU A 74 2.33 -8.13 4.25
C LEU A 74 3.85 -8.25 4.45
N ARG A 75 4.37 -7.75 5.59
CA ARG A 75 5.80 -7.87 5.93
C ARG A 75 6.22 -9.34 6.03
N ARG A 76 5.43 -10.19 6.70
CA ARG A 76 5.70 -11.64 6.79
C ARG A 76 5.68 -12.32 5.43
N ILE A 77 4.72 -11.97 4.56
CA ILE A 77 4.64 -12.50 3.19
C ILE A 77 5.90 -12.10 2.40
N SER A 78 6.28 -10.81 2.41
CA SER A 78 7.47 -10.32 1.72
C SER A 78 8.74 -11.05 2.16
N GLU A 79 8.92 -11.25 3.46
CA GLU A 79 10.04 -11.98 4.04
C GLU A 79 10.04 -13.47 3.64
N ALA A 80 8.89 -14.14 3.81
CA ALA A 80 8.77 -15.57 3.53
C ALA A 80 8.91 -15.94 2.05
N ARG A 81 8.49 -15.03 1.15
CA ARG A 81 8.53 -15.23 -0.30
C ARG A 81 9.73 -14.57 -0.99
N HIS A 82 10.55 -13.80 -0.24
CA HIS A 82 11.70 -13.07 -0.77
C HIS A 82 11.36 -12.18 -1.97
N ILE A 83 10.22 -11.48 -1.89
CA ILE A 83 9.68 -10.62 -2.95
C ILE A 83 9.32 -9.24 -2.39
N THR A 84 9.61 -8.19 -3.16
CA THR A 84 9.15 -6.85 -2.83
C THR A 84 7.66 -6.75 -3.15
N LEU A 85 6.86 -6.23 -2.22
CA LEU A 85 5.44 -5.95 -2.39
C LEU A 85 5.21 -4.46 -2.52
N MET A 86 4.38 -4.05 -3.48
CA MET A 86 3.89 -2.68 -3.66
C MET A 86 2.37 -2.68 -3.79
N GLY A 87 1.71 -1.78 -3.08
CA GLY A 87 0.25 -1.63 -3.14
C GLY A 87 -0.23 -0.55 -2.20
N THR A 88 -1.55 -0.32 -2.10
CA THR A 88 -2.07 0.71 -1.22
C THR A 88 -2.92 0.15 -0.08
N VAL A 89 -2.87 0.82 1.05
CA VAL A 89 -3.68 0.55 2.24
C VAL A 89 -4.33 1.84 2.74
N HIS A 90 -5.51 1.73 3.34
CA HIS A 90 -6.09 2.83 4.08
C HIS A 90 -5.53 2.83 5.50
N ALA A 91 -4.86 3.92 5.87
CA ALA A 91 -4.20 4.05 7.16
C ALA A 91 -4.86 5.12 8.04
N VAL A 92 -5.09 4.77 9.32
CA VAL A 92 -5.49 5.76 10.32
C VAL A 92 -4.34 6.72 10.61
N PRO A 93 -4.62 7.98 11.02
CA PRO A 93 -3.58 8.89 11.43
C PRO A 93 -2.71 8.29 12.55
N GLY A 94 -1.40 8.29 12.38
CA GLY A 94 -0.44 7.74 13.34
C GLY A 94 0.57 8.78 13.83
N ALA A 95 1.42 8.40 14.79
CA ALA A 95 2.46 9.27 15.33
C ALA A 95 3.47 9.74 14.25
N ALA A 96 3.68 8.94 13.20
CA ALA A 96 4.49 9.31 12.03
C ALA A 96 3.85 10.40 11.16
N ASP A 97 2.58 10.73 11.41
CA ASP A 97 1.85 11.79 10.73
C ASP A 97 1.99 13.16 11.38
N ALA A 98 2.63 13.24 12.55
CA ALA A 98 2.93 14.50 13.20
C ALA A 98 4.03 15.22 12.39
N VAL A 99 3.64 16.23 11.62
CA VAL A 99 4.59 17.15 10.98
C VAL A 99 5.27 17.94 12.09
N PRO A 100 6.61 17.86 12.24
CA PRO A 100 7.31 18.75 13.15
C PRO A 100 6.95 20.20 12.78
N ASP A 101 6.65 21.05 13.76
CA ASP A 101 6.32 22.47 13.61
C ASP A 101 4.90 22.83 13.10
N LYS A 102 3.96 21.92 13.01
CA LYS A 102 2.57 22.28 12.78
C LYS A 102 1.82 22.30 14.11
N PRO A 103 1.14 23.42 14.47
CA PRO A 103 0.45 23.51 15.75
C PRO A 103 -0.62 22.41 15.86
N ALA A 104 -0.79 21.90 17.07
CA ALA A 104 -1.73 20.82 17.43
C ALA A 104 -3.21 21.09 17.05
N SER A 105 -3.54 22.28 16.56
CA SER A 105 -4.86 22.66 16.04
C SER A 105 -5.27 21.92 14.76
N CYS A 106 -4.36 21.17 14.11
CA CYS A 106 -4.67 20.34 12.95
C CYS A 106 -5.00 18.88 13.34
N ALA A 107 -5.04 18.56 14.64
CA ALA A 107 -5.30 17.22 15.18
C ALA A 107 -6.78 16.77 15.11
N THR A 108 -7.65 17.52 14.44
CA THR A 108 -9.10 17.20 14.34
C THR A 108 -9.50 16.56 13.02
N ASP A 109 -8.59 16.36 12.06
CA ASP A 109 -8.92 15.68 10.82
C ASP A 109 -8.89 14.17 11.04
N SER A 110 -10.05 13.59 11.26
CA SER A 110 -10.25 12.16 11.51
C SER A 110 -10.24 11.31 10.22
N ARG A 111 -10.09 11.97 9.04
CA ARG A 111 -10.03 11.25 7.77
C ARG A 111 -8.79 10.38 7.73
N VAL A 112 -8.94 9.22 7.10
CA VAL A 112 -7.84 8.28 6.85
C VAL A 112 -6.92 8.76 5.72
N SER A 113 -5.81 8.08 5.52
CA SER A 113 -4.92 8.31 4.36
C SER A 113 -4.95 7.09 3.46
N ASN A 114 -4.97 7.28 2.15
CA ASN A 114 -4.67 6.23 1.19
C ASN A 114 -3.15 6.21 0.98
N VAL A 115 -2.49 5.16 1.49
CA VAL A 115 -1.04 5.08 1.58
C VAL A 115 -0.52 3.96 0.69
N PHE A 116 0.32 4.33 -0.28
CA PHE A 116 1.13 3.38 -1.01
C PHE A 116 2.27 2.90 -0.11
N VAL A 117 2.44 1.61 -0.03
CA VAL A 117 3.47 0.96 0.78
C VAL A 117 4.42 0.15 -0.08
N VAL A 118 5.70 0.20 0.24
CA VAL A 118 6.73 -0.65 -0.35
C VAL A 118 7.34 -1.48 0.76
N ILE A 119 7.21 -2.80 0.64
CA ILE A 119 7.65 -3.75 1.66
C ILE A 119 8.66 -4.70 1.02
N ARG A 120 9.85 -4.80 1.61
CA ARG A 120 10.92 -5.67 1.16
C ARG A 120 11.61 -6.33 2.35
N ASP A 121 11.86 -7.64 2.24
CA ASP A 121 12.56 -8.44 3.26
C ASP A 121 11.97 -8.23 4.67
N GLY A 122 10.63 -8.20 4.78
CA GLY A 122 9.93 -7.99 6.02
C GLY A 122 9.95 -6.54 6.56
N ALA A 123 10.53 -5.59 5.85
CA ALA A 123 10.60 -4.18 6.25
C ALA A 123 9.71 -3.29 5.37
N LEU A 124 9.01 -2.34 5.99
CA LEU A 124 8.35 -1.23 5.31
C LEU A 124 9.43 -0.20 4.95
N ILE A 125 9.87 -0.18 3.68
CA ILE A 125 11.02 0.61 3.23
C ILE A 125 10.64 1.98 2.66
N ALA A 126 9.40 2.14 2.20
CA ALA A 126 8.89 3.41 1.73
C ALA A 126 7.38 3.50 1.88
N THR A 127 6.88 4.72 2.04
CA THR A 127 5.46 5.04 2.03
C THR A 127 5.21 6.31 1.23
N TYR A 128 4.03 6.40 0.62
CA TYR A 128 3.58 7.59 -0.08
C TYR A 128 2.08 7.76 0.11
N ARG A 129 1.65 8.95 0.51
CA ARG A 129 0.22 9.28 0.62
C ARG A 129 -0.28 9.83 -0.71
N LYS A 130 -1.36 9.26 -1.21
CA LYS A 130 -2.02 9.67 -2.46
C LYS A 130 -2.29 11.18 -2.45
N LEU A 131 -1.69 11.90 -3.42
CA LEU A 131 -1.84 13.34 -3.57
C LEU A 131 -3.18 13.72 -4.20
N HIS A 132 -3.54 13.02 -5.27
CA HIS A 132 -4.73 13.30 -6.08
C HIS A 132 -5.82 12.29 -5.73
N LEU A 133 -6.82 12.75 -5.00
CA LEU A 133 -7.98 11.94 -4.64
C LEU A 133 -8.96 11.87 -5.81
N TYR A 134 -9.73 10.79 -5.86
CA TYR A 134 -10.76 10.62 -6.86
C TYR A 134 -12.06 11.25 -6.38
N ASP A 135 -12.33 12.46 -6.89
CA ASP A 135 -13.57 13.20 -6.64
C ASP A 135 -14.31 13.39 -7.97
N ALA A 136 -14.93 12.30 -8.46
CA ALA A 136 -15.66 12.36 -9.73
C ALA A 136 -17.03 11.70 -9.60
N PHE A 137 -17.97 12.25 -10.33
CA PHE A 137 -19.39 11.82 -10.32
C PHE A 137 -20.01 11.92 -8.92
N ALA A 138 -20.58 10.83 -8.41
CA ALA A 138 -21.20 10.77 -7.08
C ALA A 138 -20.21 10.36 -5.97
N ALA A 139 -19.04 9.81 -6.33
CA ALA A 139 -18.02 9.38 -5.38
C ALA A 139 -17.06 10.51 -5.04
N ARG A 140 -16.87 10.78 -3.76
CA ARG A 140 -15.94 11.79 -3.23
C ARG A 140 -15.01 11.16 -2.22
N GLU A 141 -13.85 10.70 -2.71
CA GLU A 141 -12.81 10.13 -1.85
C GLU A 141 -12.37 11.12 -0.78
N SER A 142 -12.38 12.44 -1.09
CA SER A 142 -12.04 13.50 -0.16
C SER A 142 -12.94 13.62 1.07
N ASP A 143 -14.13 13.02 1.07
CA ASP A 143 -15.01 13.03 2.23
C ASP A 143 -14.46 12.17 3.38
N THR A 144 -13.70 11.11 3.06
CA THR A 144 -13.15 10.14 4.04
C THR A 144 -11.64 10.05 4.05
N VAL A 145 -10.98 10.42 2.95
CA VAL A 145 -9.53 10.35 2.77
C VAL A 145 -8.96 11.76 2.69
N ARG A 146 -7.86 12.00 3.41
CA ARG A 146 -7.09 13.24 3.28
C ARG A 146 -5.97 13.07 2.25
N PRO A 147 -5.71 14.06 1.40
CA PRO A 147 -4.62 14.02 0.44
C PRO A 147 -3.25 14.08 1.12
N GLY A 148 -2.25 13.52 0.47
CA GLY A 148 -0.85 13.74 0.79
C GLY A 148 -0.39 15.14 0.36
N ILE A 149 0.85 15.49 0.71
CA ILE A 149 1.49 16.77 0.38
C ILE A 149 2.89 16.57 -0.22
N GLU A 150 3.40 15.36 -0.22
CA GLU A 150 4.75 15.03 -0.66
C GLU A 150 4.72 14.24 -1.97
N LEU A 151 5.77 14.35 -2.76
CA LEU A 151 5.93 13.54 -3.97
C LEU A 151 6.29 12.10 -3.59
N PRO A 152 5.95 11.10 -4.45
CA PRO A 152 6.30 9.73 -4.21
C PRO A 152 7.82 9.54 -4.17
N PRO A 153 8.35 8.70 -3.26
CA PRO A 153 9.77 8.37 -3.23
C PRO A 153 10.13 7.49 -4.44
N ILE A 154 11.37 7.62 -4.88
CA ILE A 154 11.99 6.67 -5.80
C ILE A 154 12.62 5.57 -4.96
N VAL A 155 12.28 4.31 -5.24
CA VAL A 155 12.81 3.15 -4.53
C VAL A 155 13.74 2.36 -5.47
N GLU A 156 14.93 2.03 -4.98
CA GLU A 156 15.83 1.16 -5.73
C GLU A 156 15.48 -0.31 -5.46
N ILE A 157 15.28 -1.08 -6.54
CA ILE A 157 15.04 -2.52 -6.51
C ILE A 157 16.00 -3.18 -7.50
N ASP A 158 16.94 -3.98 -6.99
CA ASP A 158 17.94 -4.70 -7.79
C ASP A 158 18.65 -3.80 -8.82
N GLY A 159 19.02 -2.57 -8.42
CA GLY A 159 19.68 -1.58 -9.29
C GLY A 159 18.76 -0.78 -10.20
N TRP A 160 17.45 -1.00 -10.13
CA TRP A 160 16.45 -0.22 -10.86
C TRP A 160 15.78 0.82 -9.97
N HIS A 161 15.59 2.03 -10.49
CA HIS A 161 14.84 3.07 -9.83
C HIS A 161 13.36 2.97 -10.21
N VAL A 162 12.54 2.63 -9.22
CA VAL A 162 11.09 2.45 -9.37
C VAL A 162 10.37 3.61 -8.69
N ALA A 163 9.50 4.30 -9.42
CA ALA A 163 8.59 5.32 -8.90
C ALA A 163 7.15 4.76 -8.83
N SER A 164 6.35 5.25 -7.88
CA SER A 164 4.92 4.91 -7.74
C SER A 164 4.03 5.99 -8.33
#